data_38c90f08786ed3de853df7c185c213c2
#
_entry.id   38c90f08786ed3de853df7c185c213c2
#
_cell.length_a   1.000
_cell.length_b   1.000
_cell.length_c   1.000
_cell.angle_alpha   90.00
_cell.angle_beta   90.00
_cell.angle_gamma   90.00
#
_symmetry.space_group_name_H-M   'P 1'
#
loop_
_entity.id
_entity.type
_entity.pdbx_description
1 polymer ?
#
loop_
_entity_poly.entity_id
_entity_poly.type
_entity_poly.pdbx_seq_one_letter_code
_entity_poly.pdbx_strand_id
1 'polypeptide(L)'
;VNIESTVESIQRAIEEAELMAGCQIHSVYAGIAGSHIRSMNSHGIVAIRDGEVMRADIERVIDAAQAVAIPADQKVLHILPQEYIIDSQEGVKEPLGMSGVRLEAKVHLVTCAINAVQNIEKCIKRCGLDTDEIILEQLASAYAVLTEDEKELGVCLVDIGGGTTDIAIFTEGAIRHTGVIPIAGDQVTNDIAMALRTPTENAEDIKIKYACALTQLASANDTIKVPSVGDRPPRELSRQALAEVVEPRYDELFTLVQAELQRSGFENLLAAGVVLTGGTSKMEGVVE
;
A
#
# COMPACT_ATOMS: atom_id res chain seq x y z
N VAL A 1 4.84 -14.47 10.22
CA VAL A 1 5.20 -13.33 11.10
C VAL A 1 5.68 -13.88 12.44
N ASN A 2 6.86 -13.47 12.89
CA ASN A 2 7.34 -13.79 14.21
C ASN A 2 6.81 -12.74 15.20
N ILE A 3 5.89 -13.13 16.06
CA ILE A 3 5.21 -12.23 17.00
C ILE A 3 6.23 -11.52 17.92
N GLU A 4 7.23 -12.23 18.44
CA GLU A 4 8.24 -11.65 19.35
C GLU A 4 9.04 -10.56 18.66
N SER A 5 9.62 -10.85 17.49
CA SER A 5 10.36 -9.85 16.71
C SER A 5 9.52 -8.65 16.29
N THR A 6 8.21 -8.87 16.01
CA THR A 6 7.28 -7.79 15.71
C THR A 6 7.05 -6.90 16.92
N VAL A 7 6.84 -7.49 18.10
CA VAL A 7 6.70 -6.74 19.36
C VAL A 7 7.94 -5.90 19.65
N GLU A 8 9.14 -6.48 19.52
CA GLU A 8 10.40 -5.74 19.70
C GLU A 8 10.55 -4.56 18.73
N SER A 9 10.15 -4.75 17.47
CA SER A 9 10.19 -3.69 16.45
C SER A 9 9.20 -2.56 16.77
N ILE A 10 7.98 -2.90 17.21
CA ILE A 10 6.98 -1.91 17.63
C ILE A 10 7.47 -1.14 18.85
N GLN A 11 7.97 -1.83 19.89
CA GLN A 11 8.47 -1.20 21.10
C GLN A 11 9.57 -0.18 20.78
N ARG A 12 10.55 -0.56 19.96
CA ARG A 12 11.63 0.34 19.55
C ARG A 12 11.11 1.58 18.80
N ALA A 13 10.17 1.38 17.86
CA ALA A 13 9.59 2.49 17.11
C ALA A 13 8.82 3.46 18.01
N ILE A 14 8.08 2.94 19.00
CA ILE A 14 7.34 3.76 19.98
C ILE A 14 8.31 4.51 20.90
N GLU A 15 9.33 3.85 21.42
CA GLU A 15 10.35 4.49 22.28
C GLU A 15 11.04 5.65 21.54
N GLU A 16 11.42 5.46 20.28
CA GLU A 16 12.01 6.51 19.44
C GLU A 16 11.02 7.67 19.20
N ALA A 17 9.75 7.35 18.89
CA ALA A 17 8.72 8.36 18.68
C ALA A 17 8.41 9.17 19.94
N GLU A 18 8.29 8.51 21.10
CA GLU A 18 8.08 9.15 22.41
C GLU A 18 9.25 10.08 22.78
N LEU A 19 10.48 9.62 22.52
CA LEU A 19 11.67 10.43 22.76
C LEU A 19 11.68 11.71 21.88
N MET A 20 11.30 11.59 20.62
CA MET A 20 11.23 12.72 19.69
C MET A 20 10.09 13.68 20.00
N ALA A 21 8.93 13.14 20.37
CA ALA A 21 7.72 13.94 20.63
C ALA A 21 7.69 14.52 22.06
N GLY A 22 8.45 13.96 23.00
CA GLY A 22 8.45 14.37 24.41
C GLY A 22 7.14 14.03 25.14
N CYS A 23 6.37 13.06 24.66
CA CYS A 23 5.10 12.62 25.27
C CYS A 23 5.01 11.09 25.25
N GLN A 24 4.11 10.53 26.09
CA GLN A 24 3.80 9.11 26.07
C GLN A 24 2.70 8.81 25.05
N ILE A 25 2.86 7.69 24.33
CA ILE A 25 1.89 7.18 23.36
C ILE A 25 1.05 6.11 24.03
N HIS A 26 -0.27 6.21 23.95
CA HIS A 26 -1.21 5.27 24.56
C HIS A 26 -2.00 4.47 23.54
N SER A 27 -2.22 5.04 22.35
CA SER A 27 -2.93 4.39 21.26
C SER A 27 -2.28 4.67 19.92
N VAL A 28 -2.54 3.81 18.93
CA VAL A 28 -1.93 3.88 17.62
C VAL A 28 -2.92 3.52 16.51
N TYR A 29 -2.74 4.12 15.35
CA TYR A 29 -3.22 3.60 14.08
C TYR A 29 -2.20 2.59 13.56
N ALA A 30 -2.66 1.45 13.05
CA ALA A 30 -1.77 0.44 12.50
C ALA A 30 -2.09 0.16 11.03
N GLY A 31 -1.06 0.20 10.18
CA GLY A 31 -1.16 -0.20 8.78
C GLY A 31 -1.27 -1.71 8.62
N ILE A 32 -2.03 -2.15 7.63
CA ILE A 32 -2.08 -3.55 7.20
C ILE A 32 -1.91 -3.65 5.70
N ALA A 33 -0.99 -4.51 5.28
CA ALA A 33 -0.74 -4.87 3.89
C ALA A 33 -0.51 -6.37 3.75
N GLY A 34 -0.41 -6.87 2.55
CA GLY A 34 -0.04 -8.25 2.28
C GLY A 34 -1.00 -8.98 1.34
N SER A 35 -0.56 -10.14 0.85
CA SER A 35 -1.28 -10.94 -0.15
C SER A 35 -2.64 -11.51 0.31
N HIS A 36 -3.00 -11.35 1.59
CA HIS A 36 -4.29 -11.72 2.17
C HIS A 36 -5.35 -10.63 2.05
N ILE A 37 -4.98 -9.42 1.62
CA ILE A 37 -5.91 -8.33 1.29
C ILE A 37 -6.63 -8.69 -0.01
N ARG A 38 -7.95 -8.48 -0.02
CA ARG A 38 -8.79 -8.63 -1.21
C ARG A 38 -9.65 -7.38 -1.33
N SER A 39 -9.99 -7.01 -2.54
CA SER A 39 -10.94 -5.93 -2.78
C SER A 39 -11.91 -6.28 -3.89
N MET A 40 -13.06 -5.67 -3.84
CA MET A 40 -14.09 -5.75 -4.86
C MET A 40 -14.95 -4.49 -4.87
N ASN A 41 -15.48 -4.15 -6.03
CA ASN A 41 -16.51 -3.13 -6.13
C ASN A 41 -17.87 -3.77 -5.94
N SER A 42 -18.72 -3.11 -5.17
CA SER A 42 -20.08 -3.56 -4.89
C SER A 42 -21.07 -2.41 -5.07
N HIS A 43 -22.34 -2.78 -5.17
CA HIS A 43 -23.43 -1.85 -5.48
C HIS A 43 -24.63 -2.15 -4.57
N GLY A 44 -25.07 -1.15 -3.82
CA GLY A 44 -26.28 -1.20 -3.00
C GLY A 44 -27.40 -0.35 -3.59
N ILE A 45 -28.64 -0.77 -3.38
CA ILE A 45 -29.82 -0.05 -3.85
C ILE A 45 -30.89 -0.07 -2.75
N VAL A 46 -31.46 1.10 -2.43
CA VAL A 46 -32.58 1.23 -1.48
C VAL A 46 -33.60 2.24 -1.98
N ALA A 47 -34.85 2.09 -1.54
CA ALA A 47 -35.86 3.12 -1.72
C ALA A 47 -35.67 4.24 -0.69
N ILE A 48 -35.82 5.49 -1.12
CA ILE A 48 -35.90 6.67 -0.25
C ILE A 48 -37.27 6.73 0.35
N ARG A 49 -37.42 6.79 1.69
CA ARG A 49 -38.71 6.66 2.36
C ARG A 49 -39.54 7.94 2.35
N ASP A 50 -38.88 9.07 2.59
CA ASP A 50 -39.55 10.34 2.85
C ASP A 50 -39.44 11.33 1.66
N GLY A 51 -39.05 10.84 0.47
CA GLY A 51 -38.83 11.65 -0.73
C GLY A 51 -37.58 12.52 -0.70
N GLU A 52 -36.83 12.50 0.38
CA GLU A 52 -35.53 13.18 0.60
C GLU A 52 -34.58 12.23 1.25
N VAL A 53 -33.33 12.23 0.81
CA VAL A 53 -32.26 11.34 1.34
C VAL A 53 -31.88 11.75 2.75
N MET A 54 -32.12 10.85 3.69
CA MET A 54 -31.73 10.99 5.09
C MET A 54 -30.48 10.16 5.40
N ARG A 55 -29.83 10.44 6.53
CA ARG A 55 -28.66 9.63 6.98
C ARG A 55 -28.97 8.13 7.07
N ALA A 56 -30.16 7.79 7.57
CA ALA A 56 -30.61 6.40 7.63
C ALA A 56 -30.74 5.72 6.25
N ASP A 57 -31.00 6.48 5.18
CA ASP A 57 -31.03 5.94 3.82
C ASP A 57 -29.60 5.65 3.33
N ILE A 58 -28.65 6.54 3.65
CA ILE A 58 -27.22 6.36 3.34
C ILE A 58 -26.69 5.13 4.06
N GLU A 59 -26.95 4.98 5.37
CA GLU A 59 -26.56 3.79 6.13
C GLU A 59 -27.16 2.52 5.50
N ARG A 60 -28.44 2.50 5.19
CA ARG A 60 -29.10 1.34 4.55
C ARG A 60 -28.53 0.98 3.18
N VAL A 61 -28.19 1.97 2.35
CA VAL A 61 -27.63 1.68 1.02
C VAL A 61 -26.20 1.16 1.12
N ILE A 62 -25.42 1.62 2.08
CA ILE A 62 -24.09 1.09 2.38
C ILE A 62 -24.20 -0.34 2.93
N ASP A 63 -25.13 -0.60 3.86
CA ASP A 63 -25.41 -1.96 4.35
C ASP A 63 -25.84 -2.91 3.23
N ALA A 64 -26.67 -2.43 2.31
CA ALA A 64 -27.06 -3.20 1.13
C ALA A 64 -25.86 -3.52 0.21
N ALA A 65 -24.93 -2.58 0.05
CA ALA A 65 -23.69 -2.78 -0.72
C ALA A 65 -22.73 -3.77 -0.04
N GLN A 66 -22.77 -3.89 1.29
CA GLN A 66 -21.97 -4.86 2.05
C GLN A 66 -22.52 -6.29 2.03
N ALA A 67 -23.76 -6.48 1.64
CA ALA A 67 -24.46 -7.78 1.65
C ALA A 67 -23.91 -8.73 0.57
N VAL A 68 -22.58 -8.86 0.49
CA VAL A 68 -21.85 -9.76 -0.40
C VAL A 68 -21.30 -10.96 0.40
N ALA A 69 -21.20 -12.10 -0.25
CA ALA A 69 -20.63 -13.29 0.38
C ALA A 69 -19.10 -13.08 0.59
N ILE A 70 -18.70 -13.05 1.85
CA ILE A 70 -17.29 -12.95 2.25
C ILE A 70 -16.87 -14.30 2.87
N PRO A 71 -15.68 -14.84 2.53
CA PRO A 71 -15.15 -16.07 3.15
C PRO A 71 -15.12 -15.95 4.68
N ALA A 72 -15.37 -17.06 5.37
CA ALA A 72 -15.50 -17.08 6.84
C ALA A 72 -14.20 -16.70 7.59
N ASP A 73 -13.05 -16.81 6.94
CA ASP A 73 -11.73 -16.44 7.44
C ASP A 73 -11.37 -14.96 7.16
N GLN A 74 -12.27 -14.21 6.50
CA GLN A 74 -12.10 -12.80 6.16
C GLN A 74 -13.09 -11.90 6.89
N LYS A 75 -12.70 -10.65 7.08
CA LYS A 75 -13.56 -9.57 7.55
C LYS A 75 -13.44 -8.35 6.64
N VAL A 76 -14.50 -7.54 6.60
CA VAL A 76 -14.43 -6.20 5.97
C VAL A 76 -13.49 -5.34 6.79
N LEU A 77 -12.51 -4.75 6.11
CA LEU A 77 -11.58 -3.79 6.67
C LEU A 77 -12.07 -2.36 6.40
N HIS A 78 -12.38 -2.05 5.14
CA HIS A 78 -12.89 -0.75 4.72
C HIS A 78 -14.06 -0.88 3.75
N ILE A 79 -14.95 0.11 3.84
CA ILE A 79 -16.03 0.35 2.89
C ILE A 79 -15.86 1.79 2.41
N LEU A 80 -15.48 1.95 1.17
CA LEU A 80 -15.09 3.23 0.62
C LEU A 80 -16.11 3.63 -0.46
N PRO A 81 -17.04 4.56 -0.16
CA PRO A 81 -18.01 5.04 -1.16
C PRO A 81 -17.27 5.64 -2.34
N GLN A 82 -17.71 5.30 -3.54
CA GLN A 82 -17.17 5.82 -4.80
C GLN A 82 -18.07 6.92 -5.36
N GLU A 83 -19.36 6.64 -5.42
CA GLU A 83 -20.39 7.58 -5.83
C GLU A 83 -21.76 7.11 -5.34
N TYR A 84 -22.70 8.05 -5.29
CA TYR A 84 -24.10 7.77 -5.11
C TYR A 84 -24.86 8.11 -6.38
N ILE A 85 -26.00 7.41 -6.58
CA ILE A 85 -26.90 7.65 -7.70
C ILE A 85 -28.30 7.87 -7.13
N ILE A 86 -28.94 8.98 -7.49
CA ILE A 86 -30.32 9.28 -7.08
C ILE A 86 -31.18 9.24 -8.32
N ASP A 87 -32.11 8.26 -8.38
CA ASP A 87 -32.92 7.94 -9.54
C ASP A 87 -32.08 7.65 -10.79
N SER A 88 -31.79 8.66 -11.61
CA SER A 88 -30.93 8.57 -12.81
C SER A 88 -29.76 9.54 -12.78
N GLN A 89 -29.57 10.27 -11.67
CA GLN A 89 -28.47 11.22 -11.51
C GLN A 89 -27.25 10.49 -10.92
N GLU A 90 -26.25 10.27 -11.75
CA GLU A 90 -24.95 9.65 -11.36
C GLU A 90 -23.96 10.69 -10.83
N GLY A 91 -22.84 10.24 -10.24
CA GLY A 91 -21.71 11.07 -9.80
C GLY A 91 -22.00 11.91 -8.56
N VAL A 92 -23.03 11.60 -7.79
CA VAL A 92 -23.35 12.33 -6.55
C VAL A 92 -22.34 11.91 -5.47
N LYS A 93 -21.61 12.90 -4.92
CA LYS A 93 -20.66 12.67 -3.80
C LYS A 93 -21.34 12.83 -2.44
N GLU A 94 -22.26 13.78 -2.30
CA GLU A 94 -23.00 14.06 -1.06
C GLU A 94 -24.51 13.98 -1.31
N PRO A 95 -25.16 12.83 -1.08
CA PRO A 95 -26.56 12.63 -1.39
C PRO A 95 -27.52 13.19 -0.34
N LEU A 96 -27.03 13.54 0.88
CA LEU A 96 -27.85 13.98 1.99
C LEU A 96 -28.70 15.22 1.64
N GLY A 97 -30.01 15.16 1.89
CA GLY A 97 -30.96 16.24 1.62
C GLY A 97 -31.41 16.34 0.18
N MET A 98 -30.94 15.51 -0.74
CA MET A 98 -31.38 15.48 -2.11
C MET A 98 -32.74 14.76 -2.23
N SER A 99 -33.62 15.27 -3.09
CA SER A 99 -34.91 14.66 -3.35
C SER A 99 -34.83 13.53 -4.36
N GLY A 100 -35.53 12.44 -4.12
CA GLY A 100 -35.58 11.28 -5.01
C GLY A 100 -36.41 10.13 -4.46
N VAL A 101 -36.51 9.07 -5.23
CA VAL A 101 -37.28 7.86 -4.88
C VAL A 101 -36.32 6.67 -4.61
N ARG A 102 -35.22 6.64 -5.32
CA ARG A 102 -34.21 5.53 -5.26
C ARG A 102 -32.82 6.08 -5.02
N LEU A 103 -32.15 5.52 -4.01
CA LEU A 103 -30.74 5.79 -3.72
C LEU A 103 -29.93 4.53 -4.02
N GLU A 104 -28.85 4.71 -4.77
CA GLU A 104 -27.85 3.68 -5.03
C GLU A 104 -26.50 4.15 -4.51
N ALA A 105 -25.64 3.22 -4.08
CA ALA A 105 -24.26 3.51 -3.73
C ALA A 105 -23.33 2.50 -4.41
N LYS A 106 -22.33 2.98 -5.11
CA LYS A 106 -21.18 2.19 -5.54
C LYS A 106 -20.08 2.32 -4.50
N VAL A 107 -19.56 1.21 -4.05
CA VAL A 107 -18.53 1.18 -2.99
C VAL A 107 -17.38 0.27 -3.38
N HIS A 108 -16.18 0.62 -2.92
CA HIS A 108 -15.02 -0.25 -2.93
C HIS A 108 -14.92 -0.94 -1.56
N LEU A 109 -15.07 -2.26 -1.53
CA LEU A 109 -14.95 -3.08 -0.34
C LEU A 109 -13.55 -3.65 -0.26
N VAL A 110 -12.89 -3.46 0.87
CA VAL A 110 -11.61 -4.08 1.18
C VAL A 110 -11.81 -5.09 2.30
N THR A 111 -11.35 -6.31 2.10
CA THR A 111 -11.38 -7.38 3.09
C THR A 111 -9.98 -7.85 3.42
N CYS A 112 -9.80 -8.38 4.61
CA CYS A 112 -8.54 -8.93 5.07
C CYS A 112 -8.74 -10.20 5.89
N ALA A 113 -7.69 -11.01 6.02
CA ALA A 113 -7.72 -12.20 6.87
C ALA A 113 -7.88 -11.80 8.35
N ILE A 114 -8.84 -12.39 9.03
CA ILE A 114 -9.14 -12.13 10.44
C ILE A 114 -7.91 -12.37 11.33
N ASN A 115 -7.18 -13.46 11.10
CA ASN A 115 -5.99 -13.80 11.86
C ASN A 115 -4.85 -12.80 11.70
N ALA A 116 -4.73 -12.15 10.54
CA ALA A 116 -3.71 -11.13 10.30
C ALA A 116 -3.97 -9.90 11.19
N VAL A 117 -5.20 -9.42 11.22
CA VAL A 117 -5.61 -8.30 12.09
C VAL A 117 -5.41 -8.66 13.57
N GLN A 118 -5.88 -9.83 14.00
CA GLN A 118 -5.71 -10.28 15.38
C GLN A 118 -4.24 -10.38 15.81
N ASN A 119 -3.34 -10.77 14.89
CA ASN A 119 -1.92 -10.82 15.18
C ASN A 119 -1.32 -9.42 15.35
N ILE A 120 -1.72 -8.44 14.54
CA ILE A 120 -1.30 -7.03 14.68
C ILE A 120 -1.80 -6.47 16.01
N GLU A 121 -3.09 -6.57 16.29
CA GLU A 121 -3.70 -6.10 17.55
C GLU A 121 -3.04 -6.75 18.79
N LYS A 122 -2.74 -8.05 18.72
CA LYS A 122 -2.02 -8.76 19.77
C LYS A 122 -0.61 -8.23 20.01
N CYS A 123 0.12 -7.92 18.93
CA CYS A 123 1.47 -7.35 19.04
C CYS A 123 1.42 -5.96 19.69
N ILE A 124 0.51 -5.10 19.23
CA ILE A 124 0.31 -3.74 19.76
C ILE A 124 -0.06 -3.80 21.25
N LYS A 125 -1.02 -4.67 21.62
CA LYS A 125 -1.45 -4.84 23.01
C LYS A 125 -0.32 -5.35 23.92
N ARG A 126 0.58 -6.19 23.42
CA ARG A 126 1.76 -6.66 24.17
C ARG A 126 2.79 -5.55 24.40
N CYS A 127 2.76 -4.48 23.61
CA CYS A 127 3.54 -3.26 23.86
C CYS A 127 2.87 -2.30 24.85
N GLY A 128 1.70 -2.66 25.40
CA GLY A 128 0.95 -1.81 26.33
C GLY A 128 0.15 -0.69 25.66
N LEU A 129 -0.12 -0.82 24.37
CA LEU A 129 -0.82 0.18 23.55
C LEU A 129 -2.21 -0.32 23.16
N ASP A 130 -3.12 0.62 22.96
CA ASP A 130 -4.42 0.37 22.35
C ASP A 130 -4.36 0.64 20.83
N THR A 131 -5.19 -0.08 20.07
CA THR A 131 -5.34 0.13 18.63
C THR A 131 -6.59 0.97 18.38
N ASP A 132 -6.43 2.18 17.86
CA ASP A 132 -7.56 3.04 17.49
C ASP A 132 -8.24 2.50 16.22
N GLU A 133 -7.45 2.21 15.19
CA GLU A 133 -7.95 1.66 13.93
C GLU A 133 -6.85 0.88 13.20
N ILE A 134 -7.29 -0.13 12.42
CA ILE A 134 -6.43 -0.81 11.44
C ILE A 134 -6.76 -0.26 10.06
N ILE A 135 -5.77 0.31 9.40
CA ILE A 135 -5.92 1.02 8.12
C ILE A 135 -5.17 0.27 7.02
N LEU A 136 -5.79 0.17 5.85
CA LEU A 136 -5.11 -0.32 4.66
C LEU A 136 -3.91 0.59 4.32
N GLU A 137 -2.73 0.01 4.15
CA GLU A 137 -1.47 0.76 4.06
C GLU A 137 -1.44 1.72 2.87
N GLN A 138 -1.81 1.25 1.67
CA GLN A 138 -1.87 2.11 0.49
C GLN A 138 -2.92 3.23 0.59
N LEU A 139 -3.96 3.06 1.39
CA LEU A 139 -4.92 4.12 1.65
C LEU A 139 -4.30 5.22 2.54
N ALA A 140 -3.58 4.82 3.58
CA ALA A 140 -2.85 5.75 4.44
C ALA A 140 -1.77 6.53 3.65
N SER A 141 -1.00 5.83 2.81
CA SER A 141 0.00 6.44 1.92
C SER A 141 -0.64 7.42 0.94
N ALA A 142 -1.81 7.08 0.37
CA ALA A 142 -2.54 7.96 -0.54
C ALA A 142 -2.98 9.28 0.14
N TYR A 143 -3.40 9.23 1.39
CA TYR A 143 -3.71 10.44 2.15
C TYR A 143 -2.47 11.31 2.44
N ALA A 144 -1.31 10.71 2.55
CA ALA A 144 -0.07 11.43 2.84
C ALA A 144 0.56 12.09 1.61
N VAL A 145 0.44 11.50 0.42
CA VAL A 145 1.24 11.91 -0.75
C VAL A 145 0.42 12.40 -1.95
N LEU A 146 -0.85 12.01 -2.08
CA LEU A 146 -1.68 12.42 -3.22
C LEU A 146 -2.47 13.69 -2.91
N THR A 147 -2.53 14.57 -3.88
CA THR A 147 -3.42 15.74 -3.87
C THR A 147 -4.84 15.35 -4.33
N GLU A 148 -5.83 16.17 -3.96
CA GLU A 148 -7.21 15.95 -4.40
C GLU A 148 -7.35 16.08 -5.93
N ASP A 149 -6.58 16.99 -6.55
CA ASP A 149 -6.57 17.15 -8.00
C ASP A 149 -6.03 15.90 -8.73
N GLU A 150 -4.99 15.26 -8.21
CA GLU A 150 -4.47 14.00 -8.75
C GLU A 150 -5.52 12.89 -8.65
N LYS A 151 -6.20 12.77 -7.51
CA LYS A 151 -7.28 11.80 -7.31
C LYS A 151 -8.46 12.04 -8.26
N GLU A 152 -8.80 13.30 -8.51
CA GLU A 152 -9.87 13.67 -9.43
C GLU A 152 -9.52 13.37 -10.89
N LEU A 153 -8.29 13.74 -11.33
CA LEU A 153 -7.81 13.53 -12.69
C LEU A 153 -7.53 12.05 -13.04
N GLY A 154 -7.30 11.24 -12.06
CA GLY A 154 -6.91 9.84 -12.21
C GLY A 154 -5.44 9.61 -11.97
N VAL A 155 -5.11 8.86 -10.93
CA VAL A 155 -3.74 8.56 -10.48
C VAL A 155 -3.62 7.12 -9.99
N CYS A 156 -2.47 6.51 -10.23
CA CYS A 156 -2.07 5.28 -9.59
C CYS A 156 -0.98 5.56 -8.55
N LEU A 157 -1.25 5.24 -7.30
CA LEU A 157 -0.23 5.19 -6.25
C LEU A 157 0.43 3.81 -6.27
N VAL A 158 1.76 3.79 -6.24
CA VAL A 158 2.57 2.58 -6.09
C VAL A 158 3.48 2.77 -4.88
N ASP A 159 3.15 2.13 -3.78
CA ASP A 159 3.91 2.17 -2.52
C ASP A 159 4.86 0.97 -2.47
N ILE A 160 6.16 1.23 -2.65
CA ILE A 160 7.19 0.18 -2.69
C ILE A 160 7.85 0.09 -1.31
N GLY A 161 7.34 -0.83 -0.50
CA GLY A 161 7.85 -1.10 0.84
C GLY A 161 9.05 -2.04 0.88
N GLY A 162 9.24 -2.71 2.01
CA GLY A 162 10.24 -3.78 2.17
C GLY A 162 9.76 -5.11 1.60
N GLY A 163 8.58 -5.58 2.03
CA GLY A 163 8.04 -6.91 1.68
C GLY A 163 6.98 -6.91 0.59
N THR A 164 6.26 -5.82 0.39
CA THR A 164 5.18 -5.67 -0.58
C THR A 164 5.28 -4.37 -1.36
N THR A 165 4.72 -4.39 -2.56
CA THR A 165 4.39 -3.19 -3.32
C THR A 165 2.88 -3.10 -3.41
N ASP A 166 2.33 -2.03 -2.87
CA ASP A 166 0.91 -1.81 -2.70
C ASP A 166 0.42 -0.78 -3.71
N ILE A 167 -0.70 -1.09 -4.38
CA ILE A 167 -1.26 -0.28 -5.46
C ILE A 167 -2.63 0.24 -5.05
N ALA A 168 -2.87 1.53 -5.29
CA ALA A 168 -4.19 2.15 -5.19
C ALA A 168 -4.46 3.03 -6.40
N ILE A 169 -5.62 2.87 -7.04
CA ILE A 169 -6.03 3.64 -8.20
C ILE A 169 -7.21 4.52 -7.82
N PHE A 170 -7.08 5.80 -8.11
CA PHE A 170 -8.11 6.81 -7.90
C PHE A 170 -8.52 7.42 -9.22
N THR A 171 -9.82 7.65 -9.41
CA THR A 171 -10.39 8.49 -10.47
C THR A 171 -11.64 9.20 -9.92
N GLU A 172 -11.89 10.41 -10.38
CA GLU A 172 -13.06 11.21 -9.94
C GLU A 172 -13.12 11.38 -8.42
N GLY A 173 -11.93 11.48 -7.78
CA GLY A 173 -11.79 11.65 -6.35
C GLY A 173 -12.03 10.39 -5.50
N ALA A 174 -12.35 9.25 -6.12
CA ALA A 174 -12.68 8.02 -5.41
C ALA A 174 -11.70 6.87 -5.74
N ILE A 175 -11.48 6.00 -4.76
CA ILE A 175 -10.69 4.78 -4.97
C ILE A 175 -11.49 3.79 -5.83
N ARG A 176 -10.85 3.28 -6.87
CA ARG A 176 -11.48 2.36 -7.84
C ARG A 176 -10.91 0.95 -7.76
N HIS A 177 -9.64 0.84 -7.41
CA HIS A 177 -8.94 -0.45 -7.35
C HIS A 177 -7.84 -0.42 -6.30
N THR A 178 -7.61 -1.55 -5.64
CA THR A 178 -6.45 -1.79 -4.79
C THR A 178 -5.82 -3.14 -5.15
N GLY A 179 -4.49 -3.20 -5.14
CA GLY A 179 -3.72 -4.40 -5.44
C GLY A 179 -2.51 -4.52 -4.54
N VAL A 180 -1.98 -5.72 -4.42
CA VAL A 180 -0.75 -6.03 -3.66
C VAL A 180 0.13 -6.95 -4.48
N ILE A 181 1.37 -6.54 -4.68
CA ILE A 181 2.42 -7.32 -5.35
C ILE A 181 3.42 -7.77 -4.28
N PRO A 182 3.71 -9.08 -4.14
CA PRO A 182 4.61 -9.60 -3.09
C PRO A 182 6.09 -9.50 -3.50
N ILE A 183 6.48 -8.40 -4.15
CA ILE A 183 7.85 -8.06 -4.53
C ILE A 183 8.11 -6.62 -4.11
N ALA A 184 9.22 -6.38 -3.39
CA ALA A 184 9.64 -5.06 -2.95
C ALA A 184 11.13 -5.04 -2.56
N GLY A 185 11.54 -4.18 -1.65
CA GLY A 185 12.94 -3.94 -1.28
C GLY A 185 13.69 -5.16 -0.72
N ASP A 186 13.01 -6.06 -0.02
CA ASP A 186 13.63 -7.25 0.57
C ASP A 186 14.12 -8.23 -0.51
N GLN A 187 13.38 -8.34 -1.62
CA GLN A 187 13.80 -9.15 -2.77
C GLN A 187 15.06 -8.57 -3.41
N VAL A 188 15.15 -7.24 -3.55
CA VAL A 188 16.38 -6.57 -4.03
C VAL A 188 17.57 -6.86 -3.09
N THR A 189 17.34 -6.76 -1.78
CA THR A 189 18.37 -7.08 -0.78
C THR A 189 18.83 -8.52 -0.88
N ASN A 190 17.89 -9.45 -1.04
CA ASN A 190 18.21 -10.88 -1.21
C ASN A 190 18.98 -11.15 -2.50
N ASP A 191 18.62 -10.51 -3.61
CA ASP A 191 19.34 -10.64 -4.89
C ASP A 191 20.78 -10.16 -4.74
N ILE A 192 20.99 -9.01 -4.09
CA ILE A 192 22.33 -8.47 -3.79
C ILE A 192 23.12 -9.45 -2.88
N ALA A 193 22.50 -9.93 -1.79
CA ALA A 193 23.13 -10.86 -0.86
C ALA A 193 23.60 -12.15 -1.55
N MET A 194 22.75 -12.71 -2.41
CA MET A 194 23.03 -13.93 -3.16
C MET A 194 24.09 -13.71 -4.25
N ALA A 195 23.94 -12.69 -5.08
CA ALA A 195 24.87 -12.39 -6.19
C ALA A 195 26.25 -12.01 -5.66
N LEU A 196 26.30 -11.20 -4.62
CA LEU A 196 27.55 -10.73 -4.04
C LEU A 196 28.09 -11.64 -2.92
N ARG A 197 27.36 -12.67 -2.52
CA ARG A 197 27.74 -13.57 -1.40
C ARG A 197 28.17 -12.77 -0.16
N THR A 198 27.34 -11.81 0.24
CA THR A 198 27.53 -10.92 1.38
C THR A 198 26.41 -11.17 2.41
N PRO A 199 26.64 -10.92 3.71
CA PRO A 199 25.57 -10.99 4.70
C PRO A 199 24.40 -10.05 4.34
N THR A 200 23.16 -10.44 4.69
CA THR A 200 21.94 -9.70 4.34
C THR A 200 21.97 -8.26 4.88
N GLU A 201 22.47 -8.04 6.09
CA GLU A 201 22.61 -6.69 6.67
C GLU A 201 23.54 -5.81 5.82
N ASN A 202 24.66 -6.36 5.34
CA ASN A 202 25.58 -5.65 4.46
C ASN A 202 24.96 -5.42 3.06
N ALA A 203 24.16 -6.38 2.57
CA ALA A 203 23.45 -6.22 1.31
C ALA A 203 22.41 -5.09 1.37
N GLU A 204 21.72 -4.95 2.51
CA GLU A 204 20.79 -3.83 2.75
C GLU A 204 21.53 -2.48 2.76
N ASP A 205 22.65 -2.41 3.48
CA ASP A 205 23.50 -1.23 3.49
C ASP A 205 24.01 -0.85 2.09
N ILE A 206 24.44 -1.85 1.31
CA ILE A 206 24.91 -1.67 -0.07
C ILE A 206 23.76 -1.19 -0.96
N LYS A 207 22.58 -1.77 -0.82
CA LYS A 207 21.37 -1.35 -1.54
C LYS A 207 21.07 0.13 -1.29
N ILE A 208 20.98 0.53 -0.04
CA ILE A 208 20.62 1.90 0.35
C ILE A 208 21.66 2.93 -0.13
N LYS A 209 22.94 2.60 -0.06
CA LYS A 209 24.02 3.56 -0.31
C LYS A 209 24.47 3.66 -1.76
N TYR A 210 24.39 2.56 -2.52
CA TYR A 210 25.10 2.45 -3.80
C TYR A 210 24.29 1.88 -4.94
N ALA A 211 23.13 1.24 -4.68
CA ALA A 211 22.35 0.60 -5.72
C ALA A 211 21.72 1.63 -6.67
N CYS A 212 21.47 1.18 -7.89
CA CYS A 212 20.79 1.92 -8.94
C CYS A 212 19.86 0.95 -9.69
N ALA A 213 18.66 1.39 -10.02
CA ALA A 213 17.67 0.60 -10.74
C ALA A 213 17.98 0.48 -12.25
N LEU A 214 18.83 1.36 -12.77
CA LEU A 214 19.23 1.36 -14.19
C LEU A 214 20.76 1.28 -14.31
N THR A 215 21.26 0.24 -14.99
CA THR A 215 22.67 0.00 -15.24
C THR A 215 23.34 1.17 -15.99
N GLN A 216 22.60 1.82 -16.87
CA GLN A 216 23.12 2.96 -17.68
C GLN A 216 23.45 4.20 -16.84
N LEU A 217 22.81 4.39 -15.69
CA LEU A 217 23.09 5.50 -14.78
C LEU A 217 24.24 5.22 -13.81
N ALA A 218 24.55 3.94 -13.61
CA ALA A 218 25.61 3.52 -12.69
C ALA A 218 26.97 3.59 -13.35
N SER A 219 27.96 4.28 -12.71
CA SER A 219 29.32 4.43 -13.22
C SER A 219 30.11 3.12 -13.09
N ALA A 220 30.78 2.72 -14.17
CA ALA A 220 31.71 1.60 -14.17
C ALA A 220 33.02 1.91 -13.41
N ASN A 221 33.35 3.19 -13.22
CA ASN A 221 34.57 3.63 -12.53
C ASN A 221 34.40 3.76 -11.02
N ASP A 222 33.15 3.83 -10.55
CA ASP A 222 32.85 3.92 -9.13
C ASP A 222 32.89 2.51 -8.53
N THR A 223 33.84 2.29 -7.62
CA THR A 223 33.99 1.00 -6.93
C THR A 223 33.42 1.04 -5.52
N ILE A 224 32.80 -0.04 -5.13
CA ILE A 224 32.27 -0.29 -3.78
C ILE A 224 32.99 -1.45 -3.16
N LYS A 225 33.17 -1.40 -1.82
CA LYS A 225 33.72 -2.50 -1.04
C LYS A 225 32.58 -3.39 -0.54
N VAL A 226 32.62 -4.64 -0.95
CA VAL A 226 31.63 -5.66 -0.58
C VAL A 226 32.22 -6.58 0.49
N PRO A 227 31.71 -6.56 1.73
CA PRO A 227 32.09 -7.52 2.75
C PRO A 227 31.77 -8.95 2.30
N SER A 228 32.65 -9.87 2.60
CA SER A 228 32.50 -11.30 2.25
C SER A 228 31.95 -12.07 3.47
N VAL A 229 31.26 -13.18 3.23
CA VAL A 229 30.84 -14.09 4.29
C VAL A 229 32.05 -14.82 4.85
N GLY A 230 32.17 -14.89 6.19
CA GLY A 230 33.30 -15.49 6.92
C GLY A 230 34.55 -14.60 6.91
N ASP A 231 35.72 -15.19 7.21
CA ASP A 231 36.99 -14.46 7.35
C ASP A 231 37.66 -14.06 6.01
N ARG A 232 36.91 -13.95 4.95
CA ARG A 232 37.42 -13.55 3.63
C ARG A 232 37.55 -12.03 3.55
N PRO A 233 38.62 -11.51 2.89
CA PRO A 233 38.75 -10.07 2.71
C PRO A 233 37.63 -9.51 1.88
N PRO A 234 37.25 -8.24 2.11
CA PRO A 234 36.29 -7.54 1.25
C PRO A 234 36.74 -7.52 -0.21
N ARG A 235 35.77 -7.58 -1.11
CA ARG A 235 35.98 -7.48 -2.57
C ARG A 235 35.63 -6.10 -3.07
N GLU A 236 36.27 -5.69 -4.14
CA GLU A 236 35.85 -4.48 -4.89
C GLU A 236 34.95 -4.88 -6.05
N LEU A 237 33.89 -4.13 -6.24
CA LEU A 237 32.91 -4.29 -7.32
C LEU A 237 32.59 -2.92 -7.89
N SER A 238 32.39 -2.80 -9.21
CA SER A 238 31.89 -1.55 -9.78
C SER A 238 30.42 -1.34 -9.43
N ARG A 239 30.02 -0.08 -9.31
CA ARG A 239 28.63 0.28 -9.08
C ARG A 239 27.72 -0.18 -10.23
N GLN A 240 28.24 -0.18 -11.47
CA GLN A 240 27.54 -0.73 -12.62
C GLN A 240 27.24 -2.23 -12.48
N ALA A 241 28.21 -3.04 -12.02
CA ALA A 241 27.97 -4.46 -11.80
C ALA A 241 26.95 -4.74 -10.65
N LEU A 242 26.83 -3.83 -9.69
CA LEU A 242 25.75 -3.89 -8.70
C LEU A 242 24.40 -3.58 -9.38
N ALA A 243 24.33 -2.57 -10.21
CA ALA A 243 23.10 -2.22 -10.95
C ALA A 243 22.63 -3.36 -11.87
N GLU A 244 23.53 -4.11 -12.51
CA GLU A 244 23.19 -5.31 -13.30
C GLU A 244 22.48 -6.41 -12.47
N VAL A 245 22.68 -6.42 -11.16
CA VAL A 245 21.96 -7.33 -10.24
C VAL A 245 20.58 -6.76 -9.87
N VAL A 246 20.47 -5.44 -9.74
CA VAL A 246 19.28 -4.75 -9.22
C VAL A 246 18.22 -4.52 -10.31
N GLU A 247 18.66 -4.06 -11.49
CA GLU A 247 17.77 -3.68 -12.62
C GLU A 247 16.74 -4.77 -12.98
N PRO A 248 17.11 -6.07 -13.13
CA PRO A 248 16.14 -7.12 -13.47
C PRO A 248 15.00 -7.26 -12.45
N ARG A 249 15.25 -6.94 -11.18
CA ARG A 249 14.22 -6.98 -10.14
C ARG A 249 13.23 -5.84 -10.27
N TYR A 250 13.68 -4.65 -10.63
CA TYR A 250 12.81 -3.52 -10.92
C TYR A 250 12.02 -3.73 -12.21
N ASP A 251 12.62 -4.31 -13.25
CA ASP A 251 11.91 -4.69 -14.48
C ASP A 251 10.77 -5.66 -14.18
N GLU A 252 11.03 -6.67 -13.35
CA GLU A 252 10.00 -7.62 -12.92
C GLU A 252 8.90 -6.91 -12.12
N LEU A 253 9.27 -6.07 -11.15
CA LEU A 253 8.32 -5.31 -10.34
C LEU A 253 7.40 -4.45 -11.21
N PHE A 254 7.95 -3.64 -12.10
CA PHE A 254 7.15 -2.75 -12.95
C PHE A 254 6.35 -3.49 -14.01
N THR A 255 6.83 -4.65 -14.47
CA THR A 255 6.03 -5.55 -15.33
C THR A 255 4.77 -6.03 -14.58
N LEU A 256 4.90 -6.38 -13.30
CA LEU A 256 3.75 -6.77 -12.47
C LEU A 256 2.83 -5.60 -12.15
N VAL A 257 3.38 -4.41 -11.91
CA VAL A 257 2.59 -3.17 -11.74
C VAL A 257 1.77 -2.90 -13.00
N GLN A 258 2.39 -2.96 -14.17
CA GLN A 258 1.69 -2.78 -15.45
C GLN A 258 0.59 -3.82 -15.67
N ALA A 259 0.87 -5.09 -15.38
CA ALA A 259 -0.13 -6.16 -15.49
C ALA A 259 -1.33 -5.91 -14.54
N GLU A 260 -1.07 -5.39 -13.33
CA GLU A 260 -2.12 -5.04 -12.38
C GLU A 260 -2.95 -3.85 -12.86
N LEU A 261 -2.32 -2.83 -13.44
CA LEU A 261 -3.01 -1.70 -14.07
C LEU A 261 -3.93 -2.16 -15.21
N GLN A 262 -3.44 -3.00 -16.10
CA GLN A 262 -4.24 -3.58 -17.18
C GLN A 262 -5.41 -4.41 -16.66
N ARG A 263 -5.18 -5.23 -15.64
CA ARG A 263 -6.21 -6.04 -14.99
C ARG A 263 -7.30 -5.19 -14.32
N SER A 264 -6.93 -4.05 -13.79
CA SER A 264 -7.88 -3.11 -13.16
C SER A 264 -8.84 -2.47 -14.15
N GLY A 265 -8.44 -2.36 -15.43
CA GLY A 265 -9.21 -1.68 -16.48
C GLY A 265 -9.13 -0.15 -16.43
N PHE A 266 -8.33 0.44 -15.52
CA PHE A 266 -8.20 1.90 -15.34
C PHE A 266 -6.94 2.49 -15.99
N GLU A 267 -6.10 1.70 -16.66
CA GLU A 267 -4.82 2.12 -17.26
C GLU A 267 -4.94 3.41 -18.08
N ASN A 268 -6.00 3.53 -18.88
CA ASN A 268 -6.23 4.67 -19.78
C ASN A 268 -6.89 5.90 -19.10
N LEU A 269 -7.20 5.82 -17.82
CA LEU A 269 -7.88 6.87 -17.06
C LEU A 269 -6.94 7.59 -16.07
N LEU A 270 -5.64 7.34 -16.15
CA LEU A 270 -4.64 7.89 -15.23
C LEU A 270 -4.00 9.14 -15.82
N ALA A 271 -4.76 10.24 -15.92
CA ALA A 271 -4.26 11.49 -16.50
C ALA A 271 -3.15 12.14 -15.66
N ALA A 272 -3.16 11.94 -14.34
CA ALA A 272 -2.08 12.38 -13.44
C ALA A 272 -0.91 11.36 -13.36
N GLY A 273 -1.02 10.20 -14.04
CA GLY A 273 0.05 9.21 -14.14
C GLY A 273 0.22 8.33 -12.92
N VAL A 274 1.47 8.02 -12.58
CA VAL A 274 1.85 7.12 -11.49
C VAL A 274 2.67 7.89 -10.46
N VAL A 275 2.30 7.79 -9.20
CA VAL A 275 3.03 8.35 -8.06
C VAL A 275 3.70 7.22 -7.30
N LEU A 276 5.02 7.28 -7.20
CA LEU A 276 5.81 6.31 -6.43
C LEU A 276 6.03 6.81 -5.01
N THR A 277 5.85 5.94 -4.03
CA THR A 277 6.14 6.20 -2.62
C THR A 277 6.76 4.97 -1.96
N GLY A 278 7.03 5.05 -0.66
CA GLY A 278 7.72 4.01 0.08
C GLY A 278 9.24 4.13 0.08
N GLY A 279 9.90 3.42 0.98
CA GLY A 279 11.36 3.52 1.15
C GLY A 279 12.15 3.08 -0.08
N THR A 280 11.65 2.07 -0.77
CA THR A 280 12.32 1.46 -1.94
C THR A 280 12.14 2.30 -3.22
N SER A 281 11.16 3.20 -3.26
CA SER A 281 11.00 4.17 -4.37
C SER A 281 12.09 5.24 -4.44
N LYS A 282 12.92 5.34 -3.38
CA LYS A 282 14.08 6.26 -3.35
C LYS A 282 15.29 5.75 -4.12
N MET A 283 15.23 4.56 -4.70
CA MET A 283 16.30 3.99 -5.51
C MET A 283 16.61 4.92 -6.69
N GLU A 284 17.90 5.21 -6.90
CA GLU A 284 18.35 5.98 -8.07
C GLU A 284 17.96 5.27 -9.37
N GLY A 285 17.43 6.00 -10.33
CA GLY A 285 17.03 5.48 -11.63
C GLY A 285 15.66 4.80 -11.66
N VAL A 286 14.88 4.88 -10.58
CA VAL A 286 13.56 4.19 -10.52
C VAL A 286 12.48 4.90 -11.34
N VAL A 287 12.64 6.18 -11.62
CA VAL A 287 11.66 7.01 -12.36
C VAL A 287 11.95 7.03 -13.87
N GLU A 288 13.17 6.77 -14.27
CA GLU A 288 13.63 6.70 -15.66
C GLU A 288 13.25 5.37 -16.32
#